data_b16392e7a59d538357f9596f4ae9f9fb
#
_entry.id   b16392e7a59d538357f9596f4ae9f9fb
#
_cell.length_a   1.000
_cell.length_b   1.000
_cell.length_c   1.000
_cell.angle_alpha   90.00
_cell.angle_beta   90.00
_cell.angle_gamma   90.00
#
_symmetry.space_group_name_H-M   'P 1'
#
loop_
_entity.id
_entity.type
_entity.pdbx_description
1 polymer ?
#
loop_
_entity_poly.entity_id
_entity_poly.type
_entity_poly.pdbx_seq_one_letter_code
_entity_poly.pdbx_strand_id
1 'polypeptide(L)'
;IYSAEETKLSAKDQLADTMAQLKANYNAEEISWYKRPCALAYYTFTMPDQKEYTGWALSVQVPLAANPKEKANMIFLTYADSQIAKDCEQFMISIIDNVFFCKEDFRRPGPFTCFAYPKTKDEQIVINIADRVLSSKIDADAIDRSNFVLEREYAVLTLYAKHKSWKEAWQRFYRLIFKESYSALDALSEDMYKTLLPLAQRNNFENPEMELIQMILDWVQDFGYRRDKGGTDFTSVTASVQGVGSDCDSRSMLMCILMEHMGIKSELFVSREYSHSVFGLAVKHNGALINVD
;
A
#
# COMPACT_ATOMS: atom_id res chain seq x y z
N ILE A 1 22.45 -12.88 4.34
CA ILE A 1 22.00 -12.95 2.92
C ILE A 1 22.71 -14.15 2.34
N TYR A 2 21.95 -15.20 2.00
CA TYR A 2 22.50 -16.36 1.29
C TYR A 2 22.36 -16.07 -0.21
N SER A 3 23.32 -16.55 -1.02
CA SER A 3 23.18 -16.47 -2.46
C SER A 3 21.97 -17.32 -2.86
N ALA A 4 21.10 -16.76 -3.70
CA ALA A 4 19.99 -17.51 -4.23
C ALA A 4 20.55 -18.54 -5.24
N GLU A 5 20.44 -19.81 -4.90
CA GLU A 5 20.74 -20.93 -5.81
C GLU A 5 19.43 -21.38 -6.47
N GLU A 6 19.56 -21.96 -7.67
CA GLU A 6 18.40 -22.57 -8.32
C GLU A 6 17.79 -23.63 -7.40
N THR A 7 16.47 -23.56 -7.20
CA THR A 7 15.73 -24.57 -6.43
C THR A 7 14.69 -25.27 -7.28
N LYS A 8 14.54 -26.58 -7.04
CA LYS A 8 13.46 -27.41 -7.60
C LYS A 8 12.27 -27.52 -6.64
N LEU A 9 12.44 -27.07 -5.41
CA LEU A 9 11.40 -27.12 -4.40
C LEU A 9 10.32 -26.06 -4.68
N SER A 10 9.08 -26.39 -4.35
CA SER A 10 8.00 -25.40 -4.28
C SER A 10 8.27 -24.42 -3.14
N ALA A 11 7.60 -23.25 -3.14
CA ALA A 11 7.68 -22.30 -2.04
C ALA A 11 7.25 -22.93 -0.70
N LYS A 12 6.25 -23.82 -0.74
CA LYS A 12 5.75 -24.54 0.44
C LYS A 12 6.75 -25.56 0.96
N ASP A 13 7.33 -26.38 0.07
CA ASP A 13 8.30 -27.38 0.48
C ASP A 13 9.56 -26.74 1.07
N GLN A 14 10.03 -25.66 0.47
CA GLN A 14 11.15 -24.89 1.01
C GLN A 14 10.84 -24.28 2.39
N LEU A 15 9.61 -23.81 2.60
CA LEU A 15 9.17 -23.32 3.91
C LEU A 15 9.12 -24.47 4.92
N ALA A 16 8.58 -25.62 4.52
CA ALA A 16 8.52 -26.82 5.37
C ALA A 16 9.93 -27.27 5.80
N ASP A 17 10.88 -27.31 4.88
CA ASP A 17 12.30 -27.63 5.20
C ASP A 17 12.89 -26.63 6.19
N THR A 18 12.59 -25.34 6.02
CA THR A 18 13.05 -24.29 6.94
C THR A 18 12.44 -24.48 8.33
N MET A 19 11.15 -24.78 8.42
CA MET A 19 10.47 -25.04 9.70
C MET A 19 11.02 -26.32 10.37
N ALA A 20 11.30 -27.36 9.62
CA ALA A 20 11.93 -28.58 10.13
C ALA A 20 13.34 -28.31 10.71
N GLN A 21 14.17 -27.50 10.05
CA GLN A 21 15.48 -27.09 10.56
C GLN A 21 15.37 -26.29 11.88
N LEU A 22 14.37 -25.45 12.00
CA LEU A 22 14.06 -24.70 13.23
C LEU A 22 13.41 -25.58 14.31
N LYS A 23 12.99 -26.80 13.99
CA LYS A 23 12.15 -27.65 14.85
C LYS A 23 10.88 -26.93 15.30
N ALA A 24 10.31 -26.13 14.40
CA ALA A 24 9.16 -25.29 14.68
C ALA A 24 7.83 -26.06 14.54
N ASN A 25 6.87 -25.72 15.38
CA ASN A 25 5.47 -26.00 15.13
C ASN A 25 4.91 -24.89 14.24
N TYR A 26 4.21 -25.24 13.16
CA TYR A 26 3.73 -24.24 12.21
C TYR A 26 2.43 -24.66 11.53
N ASN A 27 1.68 -23.66 11.08
CA ASN A 27 0.58 -23.81 10.15
C ASN A 27 0.89 -22.98 8.90
N ALA A 28 0.86 -23.60 7.72
CA ALA A 28 1.25 -22.95 6.47
C ALA A 28 0.17 -23.07 5.40
N GLU A 29 -0.06 -21.96 4.70
CA GLU A 29 -0.97 -21.84 3.57
C GLU A 29 -0.20 -21.49 2.29
N GLU A 30 -0.61 -22.12 1.19
CA GLU A 30 -0.12 -21.75 -0.14
C GLU A 30 -0.93 -20.58 -0.66
N ILE A 31 -0.23 -19.59 -1.17
CA ILE A 31 -0.84 -18.38 -1.72
C ILE A 31 -0.19 -18.03 -3.07
N SER A 32 -0.87 -17.23 -3.86
CA SER A 32 -0.29 -16.62 -5.05
C SER A 32 -0.26 -15.11 -4.90
N TRP A 33 0.93 -14.53 -4.90
CA TRP A 33 1.11 -13.09 -4.83
C TRP A 33 1.58 -12.54 -6.18
N TYR A 34 0.65 -11.94 -6.92
CA TYR A 34 0.90 -11.43 -8.29
C TYR A 34 1.59 -12.45 -9.20
N LYS A 35 1.02 -13.64 -9.28
CA LYS A 35 1.52 -14.81 -10.06
C LYS A 35 2.82 -15.43 -9.54
N ARG A 36 3.34 -15.00 -8.40
CA ARG A 36 4.44 -15.67 -7.71
C ARG A 36 3.89 -16.73 -6.77
N PRO A 37 4.30 -17.99 -6.88
CA PRO A 37 3.99 -18.99 -5.87
C PRO A 37 4.63 -18.60 -4.54
N CYS A 38 3.83 -18.61 -3.48
CA CYS A 38 4.27 -18.28 -2.13
C CYS A 38 3.72 -19.29 -1.12
N ALA A 39 4.32 -19.34 0.05
CA ALA A 39 3.77 -19.97 1.22
C ALA A 39 3.93 -19.05 2.42
N LEU A 40 2.85 -18.89 3.18
CA LEU A 40 2.80 -18.08 4.39
C LEU A 40 2.57 -19.00 5.58
N ALA A 41 3.31 -18.82 6.67
CA ALA A 41 3.14 -19.61 7.88
C ALA A 41 3.16 -18.75 9.15
N TYR A 42 2.31 -19.13 10.10
CA TYR A 42 2.47 -18.77 11.50
C TYR A 42 3.23 -19.90 12.18
N TYR A 43 4.25 -19.60 13.00
CA TYR A 43 5.10 -20.61 13.59
C TYR A 43 5.59 -20.26 14.99
N THR A 44 5.90 -21.30 15.76
CA THR A 44 6.53 -21.21 17.08
C THR A 44 7.74 -22.13 17.12
N PHE A 45 8.78 -21.71 17.82
CA PHE A 45 9.99 -22.52 18.00
C PHE A 45 10.70 -22.16 19.30
N THR A 46 11.55 -23.06 19.79
CA THR A 46 12.33 -22.85 21.01
C THR A 46 13.81 -22.69 20.63
N MET A 47 14.45 -21.65 21.12
CA MET A 47 15.88 -21.45 20.96
C MET A 47 16.70 -22.23 22.01
N PRO A 48 18.03 -22.36 21.83
CA PRO A 48 18.89 -23.06 22.80
C PRO A 48 18.86 -22.48 24.21
N ASP A 49 18.46 -21.23 24.39
CA ASP A 49 18.25 -20.57 25.68
C ASP A 49 16.94 -20.95 26.37
N GLN A 50 16.22 -21.92 25.83
CA GLN A 50 14.91 -22.43 26.31
C GLN A 50 13.77 -21.38 26.18
N LYS A 51 13.96 -20.28 25.52
CA LYS A 51 12.89 -19.33 25.24
C LYS A 51 12.11 -19.74 24.01
N GLU A 52 10.81 -19.58 24.10
CA GLU A 52 9.88 -19.77 22.99
C GLU A 52 9.71 -18.47 22.21
N TYR A 53 9.72 -18.60 20.89
CA TYR A 53 9.53 -17.51 19.93
C TYR A 53 8.35 -17.83 19.02
N THR A 54 7.60 -16.79 18.69
CA THR A 54 6.44 -16.88 17.82
C THR A 54 6.58 -15.87 16.68
N GLY A 55 6.16 -16.24 15.48
CA GLY A 55 6.30 -15.35 14.34
C GLY A 55 5.56 -15.75 13.08
N TRP A 56 5.85 -14.99 12.04
CA TRP A 56 5.35 -15.19 10.69
C TRP A 56 6.49 -15.44 9.71
N ALA A 57 6.29 -16.37 8.81
CA ALA A 57 7.24 -16.73 7.77
C ALA A 57 6.60 -16.63 6.39
N LEU A 58 7.37 -16.17 5.41
CA LEU A 58 6.99 -16.09 4.02
C LEU A 58 8.07 -16.73 3.16
N SER A 59 7.69 -17.68 2.32
CA SER A 59 8.50 -18.18 1.21
C SER A 59 7.94 -17.65 -0.09
N VAL A 60 8.78 -17.05 -0.93
CA VAL A 60 8.39 -16.52 -2.25
C VAL A 60 9.28 -17.10 -3.32
N GLN A 61 8.69 -17.69 -4.35
CA GLN A 61 9.43 -18.13 -5.52
C GLN A 61 9.64 -16.97 -6.49
N VAL A 62 10.89 -16.66 -6.78
CA VAL A 62 11.29 -15.56 -7.67
C VAL A 62 12.19 -16.04 -8.78
N PRO A 63 12.14 -15.44 -9.98
CA PRO A 63 13.10 -15.71 -11.03
C PRO A 63 14.51 -15.23 -10.62
N LEU A 64 15.55 -15.95 -11.02
CA LEU A 64 16.92 -15.51 -10.83
C LEU A 64 17.27 -14.38 -11.82
N ALA A 65 17.95 -13.35 -11.33
CA ALA A 65 18.33 -12.21 -12.16
C ALA A 65 19.27 -12.62 -13.32
N ALA A 66 20.14 -13.61 -13.08
CA ALA A 66 21.07 -14.11 -14.09
C ALA A 66 20.40 -14.96 -15.17
N ASN A 67 19.34 -15.68 -14.82
CA ASN A 67 18.56 -16.50 -15.74
C ASN A 67 17.09 -16.53 -15.29
N PRO A 68 16.20 -15.76 -15.93
CA PRO A 68 14.78 -15.70 -15.51
C PRO A 68 13.98 -17.01 -15.68
N LYS A 69 14.54 -18.01 -16.36
CA LYS A 69 13.92 -19.35 -16.46
C LYS A 69 14.20 -20.20 -15.22
N GLU A 70 15.26 -19.90 -14.51
CA GLU A 70 15.62 -20.50 -13.23
C GLU A 70 14.94 -19.74 -12.08
N LYS A 71 14.63 -20.44 -11.00
CA LYS A 71 13.89 -19.90 -9.87
C LYS A 71 14.63 -20.16 -8.57
N ALA A 72 14.44 -19.26 -7.62
CA ALA A 72 14.88 -19.42 -6.24
C ALA A 72 13.72 -19.14 -5.30
N ASN A 73 13.73 -19.76 -4.13
CA ASN A 73 12.83 -19.43 -3.05
C ASN A 73 13.53 -18.50 -2.07
N MET A 74 12.94 -17.34 -1.81
CA MET A 74 13.38 -16.41 -0.77
C MET A 74 12.54 -16.60 0.47
N ILE A 75 13.20 -16.81 1.61
CA ILE A 75 12.54 -16.99 2.91
C ILE A 75 12.71 -15.73 3.75
N PHE A 76 11.59 -15.26 4.29
CA PHE A 76 11.52 -14.17 5.25
C PHE A 76 10.95 -14.70 6.55
N LEU A 77 11.65 -14.48 7.65
CA LEU A 77 11.25 -14.87 8.98
C LEU A 77 11.15 -13.62 9.86
N THR A 78 9.99 -13.44 10.47
CA THR A 78 9.79 -12.44 11.53
C THR A 78 9.37 -13.15 12.80
N TYR A 79 9.96 -12.83 13.93
CA TYR A 79 9.60 -13.45 15.21
C TYR A 79 9.92 -12.53 16.38
N ALA A 80 9.22 -12.77 17.48
CA ALA A 80 9.46 -12.15 18.76
C ALA A 80 9.37 -13.19 19.87
N ASP A 81 9.88 -12.88 21.06
CA ASP A 81 9.64 -13.67 22.27
C ASP A 81 8.13 -13.88 22.44
N SER A 82 7.68 -15.13 22.65
CA SER A 82 6.24 -15.47 22.70
C SER A 82 5.47 -14.66 23.74
N GLN A 83 6.14 -14.14 24.79
CA GLN A 83 5.50 -13.30 25.80
C GLN A 83 5.05 -11.94 25.27
N ILE A 84 5.73 -11.41 24.24
CA ILE A 84 5.43 -10.11 23.61
C ILE A 84 5.00 -10.25 22.14
N ALA A 85 4.97 -11.45 21.60
CA ALA A 85 4.70 -11.69 20.19
C ALA A 85 3.36 -11.12 19.74
N LYS A 86 2.33 -11.21 20.60
CA LYS A 86 1.01 -10.63 20.33
C LYS A 86 1.05 -9.11 20.17
N ASP A 87 1.83 -8.43 20.99
CA ASP A 87 1.98 -6.97 20.92
C ASP A 87 2.81 -6.52 19.70
N CYS A 88 3.66 -7.43 19.19
CA CYS A 88 4.50 -7.21 18.01
C CYS A 88 3.89 -7.75 16.71
N GLU A 89 2.75 -8.42 16.74
CA GLU A 89 2.21 -9.15 15.59
C GLU A 89 1.97 -8.24 14.40
N GLN A 90 1.36 -7.08 14.61
CA GLN A 90 1.11 -6.12 13.54
C GLN A 90 2.41 -5.64 12.87
N PHE A 91 3.47 -5.49 13.64
CA PHE A 91 4.79 -5.14 13.12
C PHE A 91 5.41 -6.29 12.32
N MET A 92 5.32 -7.52 12.81
CA MET A 92 5.83 -8.70 12.09
C MET A 92 5.12 -8.90 10.75
N ILE A 93 3.79 -8.79 10.72
CA ILE A 93 2.98 -8.86 9.50
C ILE A 93 3.34 -7.73 8.55
N SER A 94 3.51 -6.52 9.06
CA SER A 94 3.90 -5.35 8.26
C SER A 94 5.28 -5.52 7.62
N ILE A 95 6.24 -6.20 8.25
CA ILE A 95 7.54 -6.53 7.64
C ILE A 95 7.33 -7.51 6.48
N ILE A 96 6.53 -8.56 6.66
CA ILE A 96 6.20 -9.54 5.61
C ILE A 96 5.55 -8.86 4.41
N ASP A 97 4.63 -7.93 4.65
CA ASP A 97 3.93 -7.21 3.59
C ASP A 97 4.79 -6.17 2.86
N ASN A 98 5.95 -5.86 3.40
CA ASN A 98 6.83 -4.84 2.83
C ASN A 98 7.99 -5.42 2.01
N VAL A 99 7.93 -6.70 1.66
CA VAL A 99 8.86 -7.31 0.72
C VAL A 99 8.58 -6.81 -0.69
N PHE A 100 9.64 -6.65 -1.49
CA PHE A 100 9.52 -6.27 -2.90
C PHE A 100 10.67 -6.89 -3.70
N PHE A 101 10.40 -7.24 -4.95
CA PHE A 101 11.34 -7.87 -5.87
C PHE A 101 11.47 -7.09 -7.19
N CYS A 102 10.50 -6.21 -7.46
CA CYS A 102 10.49 -5.34 -8.64
C CYS A 102 9.82 -3.99 -8.30
N LYS A 103 9.90 -3.03 -9.22
CA LYS A 103 9.34 -1.69 -9.01
C LYS A 103 7.82 -1.69 -8.82
N GLU A 104 7.13 -2.59 -9.49
CA GLU A 104 5.67 -2.73 -9.42
C GLU A 104 5.20 -3.12 -8.02
N ASP A 105 6.04 -3.82 -7.24
CA ASP A 105 5.68 -4.22 -5.87
C ASP A 105 5.57 -3.03 -4.90
N PHE A 106 6.14 -1.87 -5.25
CA PHE A 106 5.93 -0.62 -4.50
C PHE A 106 4.53 0.00 -4.68
N ARG A 107 3.75 -0.53 -5.64
CA ARG A 107 2.43 -0.05 -6.00
C ARG A 107 1.35 -1.12 -5.84
N ARG A 108 1.61 -2.15 -5.03
CA ARG A 108 0.73 -3.31 -4.83
C ARG A 108 0.66 -3.71 -3.38
N PRO A 109 -0.51 -4.14 -2.87
CA PRO A 109 -0.60 -4.75 -1.55
C PRO A 109 0.42 -5.86 -1.35
N GLY A 110 0.84 -6.07 -0.12
CA GLY A 110 1.80 -7.11 0.22
C GLY A 110 1.19 -8.51 0.24
N PRO A 111 2.03 -9.56 0.35
CA PRO A 111 1.57 -10.95 0.28
C PRO A 111 0.60 -11.34 1.39
N PHE A 112 0.81 -10.87 2.63
CA PHE A 112 -0.12 -11.12 3.72
C PHE A 112 -1.46 -10.42 3.52
N THR A 113 -1.44 -9.16 3.11
CA THR A 113 -2.66 -8.39 2.80
C THR A 113 -3.44 -9.04 1.66
N CYS A 114 -2.79 -9.50 0.59
CA CYS A 114 -3.44 -10.23 -0.49
C CYS A 114 -4.03 -11.58 -0.05
N PHE A 115 -3.43 -12.23 0.94
CA PHE A 115 -3.95 -13.47 1.54
C PHE A 115 -5.17 -13.20 2.41
N ALA A 116 -5.09 -12.23 3.30
CA ALA A 116 -6.18 -11.89 4.24
C ALA A 116 -7.39 -11.25 3.54
N TYR A 117 -7.14 -10.46 2.50
CA TYR A 117 -8.15 -9.74 1.73
C TYR A 117 -7.91 -9.93 0.22
N PRO A 118 -8.19 -11.13 -0.32
CA PRO A 118 -8.03 -11.39 -1.75
C PRO A 118 -9.03 -10.55 -2.54
N LYS A 119 -8.59 -10.04 -3.69
CA LYS A 119 -9.49 -9.38 -4.63
C LYS A 119 -10.49 -10.40 -5.18
N THR A 120 -11.77 -10.17 -4.97
CA THR A 120 -12.84 -11.09 -5.42
C THR A 120 -13.49 -10.63 -6.73
N LYS A 121 -13.87 -9.36 -6.82
CA LYS A 121 -14.54 -8.76 -7.97
C LYS A 121 -14.34 -7.26 -8.03
N ASP A 122 -14.65 -6.69 -9.20
CA ASP A 122 -14.78 -5.24 -9.35
C ASP A 122 -16.25 -4.84 -9.17
N GLU A 123 -16.48 -3.69 -8.53
CA GLU A 123 -17.77 -3.01 -8.45
C GLU A 123 -17.78 -1.78 -9.35
N GLN A 124 -18.95 -1.48 -9.92
CA GLN A 124 -19.12 -0.25 -10.67
C GLN A 124 -19.34 0.93 -9.72
N ILE A 125 -18.63 2.02 -10.01
CA ILE A 125 -18.84 3.31 -9.36
C ILE A 125 -19.23 4.34 -10.40
N VAL A 126 -20.02 5.32 -9.97
CA VAL A 126 -20.42 6.46 -10.80
C VAL A 126 -20.04 7.72 -10.05
N ILE A 127 -19.26 8.57 -10.68
CA ILE A 127 -18.83 9.86 -10.14
C ILE A 127 -19.28 11.00 -11.04
N ASN A 128 -19.52 12.17 -10.44
CA ASN A 128 -19.76 13.41 -11.16
C ASN A 128 -18.50 14.27 -11.07
N ILE A 129 -17.90 14.62 -12.21
CA ILE A 129 -16.68 15.39 -12.30
C ILE A 129 -16.71 16.30 -13.54
N ALA A 130 -16.39 17.58 -13.38
CA ALA A 130 -16.37 18.55 -14.47
C ALA A 130 -17.64 18.52 -15.35
N ASP A 131 -18.82 18.54 -14.73
CA ASP A 131 -20.14 18.43 -15.35
C ASP A 131 -20.35 17.18 -16.22
N ARG A 132 -19.63 16.11 -15.91
CA ARG A 132 -19.72 14.81 -16.57
C ARG A 132 -20.07 13.72 -15.58
N VAL A 133 -20.85 12.77 -16.05
CA VAL A 133 -21.07 11.49 -15.35
C VAL A 133 -20.06 10.50 -15.87
N LEU A 134 -19.17 10.04 -15.00
CA LEU A 134 -18.15 9.05 -15.31
C LEU A 134 -18.52 7.73 -14.61
N SER A 135 -18.63 6.66 -15.40
CA SER A 135 -18.77 5.30 -14.87
C SER A 135 -17.40 4.61 -14.92
N SER A 136 -16.98 4.05 -13.82
CA SER A 136 -15.72 3.32 -13.67
C SER A 136 -15.88 2.11 -12.76
N LYS A 137 -14.76 1.49 -12.41
CA LYS A 137 -14.73 0.31 -11.55
C LYS A 137 -13.72 0.51 -10.42
N ILE A 138 -14.03 -0.10 -9.28
CA ILE A 138 -13.13 -0.20 -8.14
C ILE A 138 -13.19 -1.63 -7.59
N ASP A 139 -12.10 -2.07 -6.97
CA ASP A 139 -12.08 -3.36 -6.28
C ASP A 139 -13.08 -3.34 -5.09
N ALA A 140 -14.03 -4.28 -5.09
CA ALA A 140 -15.08 -4.35 -4.07
C ALA A 140 -14.53 -4.52 -2.65
N ASP A 141 -13.40 -5.22 -2.51
CA ASP A 141 -12.78 -5.52 -1.23
C ASP A 141 -11.77 -4.42 -0.79
N ALA A 142 -11.63 -3.35 -1.59
CA ALA A 142 -10.61 -2.33 -1.38
C ALA A 142 -10.80 -1.55 -0.07
N ILE A 143 -12.03 -1.30 0.37
CA ILE A 143 -12.28 -0.57 1.63
C ILE A 143 -11.80 -1.41 2.82
N ASP A 144 -12.22 -2.67 2.92
CA ASP A 144 -11.87 -3.53 4.05
C ASP A 144 -10.36 -3.79 4.09
N ARG A 145 -9.76 -4.02 2.92
CA ARG A 145 -8.31 -4.17 2.78
C ARG A 145 -7.55 -2.91 3.19
N SER A 146 -7.99 -1.73 2.73
CA SER A 146 -7.39 -0.46 3.11
C SER A 146 -7.50 -0.18 4.60
N ASN A 147 -8.65 -0.45 5.20
CA ASN A 147 -8.85 -0.27 6.65
C ASN A 147 -7.94 -1.21 7.45
N PHE A 148 -7.83 -2.48 7.05
CA PHE A 148 -6.90 -3.43 7.66
C PHE A 148 -5.45 -2.92 7.64
N VAL A 149 -4.98 -2.47 6.48
CA VAL A 149 -3.61 -1.94 6.35
C VAL A 149 -3.45 -0.66 7.17
N LEU A 150 -4.44 0.21 7.18
CA LEU A 150 -4.43 1.47 7.89
C LEU A 150 -4.32 1.26 9.40
N GLU A 151 -5.14 0.40 9.98
CA GLU A 151 -5.11 0.05 11.41
C GLU A 151 -3.79 -0.61 11.81
N ARG A 152 -3.31 -1.56 10.99
CA ARG A 152 -2.03 -2.22 11.21
C ARG A 152 -0.87 -1.23 11.22
N GLU A 153 -0.79 -0.38 10.19
CA GLU A 153 0.32 0.56 10.06
C GLU A 153 0.25 1.68 11.11
N TYR A 154 -0.93 2.03 11.57
CA TYR A 154 -1.08 2.93 12.71
C TYR A 154 -0.59 2.29 14.02
N ALA A 155 -0.94 1.03 14.26
CA ALA A 155 -0.41 0.30 15.41
C ALA A 155 1.13 0.25 15.38
N VAL A 156 1.73 0.02 14.21
CA VAL A 156 3.19 0.10 14.03
C VAL A 156 3.71 1.51 14.29
N LEU A 157 3.06 2.54 13.77
CA LEU A 157 3.44 3.94 13.95
C LEU A 157 3.47 4.33 15.43
N THR A 158 2.51 3.86 16.23
CA THR A 158 2.44 4.15 17.67
C THR A 158 3.64 3.64 18.45
N LEU A 159 4.28 2.54 18.01
CA LEU A 159 5.51 2.03 18.62
C LEU A 159 6.67 3.03 18.50
N TYR A 160 6.62 3.90 17.50
CA TYR A 160 7.65 4.93 17.25
C TYR A 160 7.33 6.30 17.81
N ALA A 161 6.20 6.50 18.51
CA ALA A 161 5.72 7.82 18.94
C ALA A 161 6.77 8.63 19.76
N LYS A 162 7.61 7.93 20.55
CA LYS A 162 8.70 8.50 21.35
C LYS A 162 10.10 8.11 20.86
N HIS A 163 10.19 7.40 19.73
CA HIS A 163 11.46 6.94 19.19
C HIS A 163 12.13 8.03 18.34
N LYS A 164 13.46 8.02 18.27
CA LYS A 164 14.22 8.99 17.44
C LYS A 164 13.85 8.94 15.95
N SER A 165 13.41 7.77 15.46
CA SER A 165 12.99 7.52 14.07
C SER A 165 11.48 7.75 13.85
N TRP A 166 10.84 8.61 14.62
CA TRP A 166 9.41 8.89 14.46
C TRP A 166 9.06 9.50 13.10
N LYS A 167 9.97 10.31 12.52
CA LYS A 167 9.77 10.92 11.18
C LYS A 167 9.78 9.87 10.08
N GLU A 168 10.75 8.96 10.12
CA GLU A 168 10.86 7.82 9.20
C GLU A 168 9.67 6.88 9.33
N ALA A 169 9.15 6.70 10.55
CA ALA A 169 7.95 5.90 10.79
C ALA A 169 6.71 6.55 10.14
N TRP A 170 6.54 7.87 10.22
CA TRP A 170 5.48 8.59 9.50
C TRP A 170 5.63 8.49 7.99
N GLN A 171 6.83 8.67 7.43
CA GLN A 171 7.08 8.48 6.01
C GLN A 171 6.75 7.06 5.55
N ARG A 172 7.11 6.06 6.37
CA ARG A 172 6.77 4.66 6.11
C ARG A 172 5.26 4.45 6.12
N PHE A 173 4.54 4.99 7.10
CA PHE A 173 3.08 4.91 7.20
C PHE A 173 2.41 5.39 5.90
N TYR A 174 2.68 6.61 5.45
CA TYR A 174 2.08 7.14 4.23
C TYR A 174 2.47 6.34 2.97
N ARG A 175 3.71 5.85 2.90
CA ARG A 175 4.14 4.99 1.77
C ARG A 175 3.37 3.68 1.70
N LEU A 176 3.02 3.09 2.84
CA LEU A 176 2.27 1.84 2.88
C LEU A 176 0.78 2.04 2.56
N ILE A 177 0.20 3.15 2.97
CA ILE A 177 -1.15 3.55 2.55
C ILE A 177 -1.17 3.79 1.04
N PHE A 178 -0.21 4.53 0.49
CA PHE A 178 -0.06 4.73 -0.95
C PHE A 178 0.05 3.38 -1.69
N LYS A 179 0.97 2.51 -1.25
CA LYS A 179 1.21 1.20 -1.84
C LYS A 179 -0.05 0.34 -1.91
N GLU A 180 -0.82 0.34 -0.83
CA GLU A 180 -2.06 -0.44 -0.74
C GLU A 180 -3.15 0.11 -1.65
N SER A 181 -3.36 1.42 -1.63
CA SER A 181 -4.47 2.06 -2.34
C SER A 181 -4.22 2.21 -3.85
N TYR A 182 -2.97 2.19 -4.29
CA TYR A 182 -2.59 2.50 -5.67
C TYR A 182 -3.34 1.65 -6.69
N SER A 183 -3.20 0.34 -6.62
CA SER A 183 -3.79 -0.56 -7.61
C SER A 183 -5.32 -0.63 -7.57
N ALA A 184 -5.94 -0.22 -6.47
CA ALA A 184 -7.40 -0.16 -6.36
C ALA A 184 -8.01 0.95 -7.23
N LEU A 185 -7.21 1.96 -7.60
CA LEU A 185 -7.62 3.13 -8.37
C LEU A 185 -7.19 3.09 -9.84
N ASP A 186 -6.61 1.98 -10.31
CA ASP A 186 -6.13 1.82 -11.71
C ASP A 186 -7.21 2.20 -12.73
N ALA A 187 -8.36 1.53 -12.67
CA ALA A 187 -9.45 1.73 -13.63
C ALA A 187 -10.03 3.14 -13.53
N LEU A 188 -10.26 3.65 -12.32
CA LEU A 188 -10.77 4.99 -12.12
C LEU A 188 -9.84 6.05 -12.71
N SER A 189 -8.53 5.93 -12.44
CA SER A 189 -7.52 6.87 -12.95
C SER A 189 -7.47 6.88 -14.48
N GLU A 190 -7.53 5.69 -15.10
CA GLU A 190 -7.53 5.54 -16.55
C GLU A 190 -8.79 6.17 -17.18
N ASP A 191 -9.97 5.91 -16.63
CA ASP A 191 -11.24 6.43 -17.12
C ASP A 191 -11.33 7.96 -16.92
N MET A 192 -10.84 8.47 -15.79
CA MET A 192 -10.73 9.92 -15.55
C MET A 192 -9.81 10.57 -16.58
N TYR A 193 -8.62 10.03 -16.79
CA TYR A 193 -7.67 10.58 -17.76
C TYR A 193 -8.25 10.64 -19.18
N LYS A 194 -8.86 9.54 -19.65
CA LYS A 194 -9.49 9.47 -20.98
C LYS A 194 -10.63 10.46 -21.15
N THR A 195 -11.39 10.71 -20.08
CA THR A 195 -12.57 11.58 -20.13
C THR A 195 -12.18 13.05 -20.00
N LEU A 196 -11.29 13.38 -19.08
CA LEU A 196 -11.00 14.77 -18.72
C LEU A 196 -9.90 15.41 -19.58
N LEU A 197 -8.91 14.66 -20.07
CA LEU A 197 -7.84 15.23 -20.88
C LEU A 197 -8.36 15.94 -22.15
N PRO A 198 -9.32 15.39 -22.93
CA PRO A 198 -9.88 16.11 -24.07
C PRO A 198 -10.68 17.36 -23.67
N LEU A 199 -11.25 17.40 -22.47
CA LEU A 199 -11.91 18.58 -21.92
C LEU A 199 -10.87 19.64 -21.55
N ALA A 200 -9.84 19.24 -20.82
CA ALA A 200 -8.75 20.12 -20.43
C ALA A 200 -8.05 20.78 -21.63
N GLN A 201 -7.81 20.00 -22.68
CA GLN A 201 -7.23 20.52 -23.95
C GLN A 201 -8.12 21.56 -24.63
N ARG A 202 -9.45 21.46 -24.52
CA ARG A 202 -10.39 22.44 -25.06
C ARG A 202 -10.50 23.69 -24.19
N ASN A 203 -10.47 23.54 -22.89
CA ASN A 203 -10.63 24.63 -21.95
C ASN A 203 -9.36 25.46 -21.81
N ASN A 204 -8.20 24.81 -21.81
CA ASN A 204 -6.90 25.47 -21.68
C ASN A 204 -5.88 24.79 -22.57
N PHE A 205 -5.83 25.27 -23.83
CA PHE A 205 -4.91 24.74 -24.86
C PHE A 205 -3.43 24.97 -24.51
N GLU A 206 -3.12 26.05 -23.79
CA GLU A 206 -1.74 26.40 -23.41
C GLU A 206 -1.20 25.50 -22.27
N ASN A 207 -2.08 25.09 -21.32
CA ASN A 207 -1.70 24.25 -20.21
C ASN A 207 -2.80 23.23 -19.84
N PRO A 208 -3.05 22.23 -20.69
CA PRO A 208 -4.11 21.26 -20.44
C PRO A 208 -3.84 20.35 -19.24
N GLU A 209 -2.56 20.15 -18.86
CA GLU A 209 -2.21 19.35 -17.68
C GLU A 209 -2.68 20.05 -16.40
N MET A 210 -2.45 21.35 -16.24
CA MET A 210 -2.94 22.09 -15.08
C MET A 210 -4.46 22.13 -15.00
N GLU A 211 -5.12 22.27 -16.14
CA GLU A 211 -6.60 22.23 -16.21
C GLU A 211 -7.15 20.87 -15.81
N LEU A 212 -6.50 19.78 -16.24
CA LEU A 212 -6.84 18.42 -15.81
C LEU A 212 -6.70 18.26 -14.31
N ILE A 213 -5.59 18.72 -13.75
CA ILE A 213 -5.33 18.66 -12.30
C ILE A 213 -6.38 19.46 -11.54
N GLN A 214 -6.73 20.67 -12.01
CA GLN A 214 -7.75 21.51 -11.38
C GLN A 214 -9.12 20.83 -11.36
N MET A 215 -9.56 20.23 -12.46
CA MET A 215 -10.84 19.48 -12.50
C MET A 215 -10.87 18.35 -11.46
N ILE A 216 -9.76 17.63 -11.29
CA ILE A 216 -9.65 16.54 -10.32
C ILE A 216 -9.62 17.10 -8.89
N LEU A 217 -8.89 18.20 -8.68
CA LEU A 217 -8.82 18.86 -7.38
C LEU A 217 -10.20 19.37 -6.94
N ASP A 218 -10.94 20.03 -7.82
CA ASP A 218 -12.28 20.52 -7.55
C ASP A 218 -13.21 19.35 -7.12
N TRP A 219 -13.15 18.24 -7.84
CA TRP A 219 -13.89 17.04 -7.49
C TRP A 219 -13.52 16.48 -6.12
N VAL A 220 -12.23 16.42 -5.79
CA VAL A 220 -11.77 15.93 -4.48
C VAL A 220 -12.16 16.88 -3.34
N GLN A 221 -12.15 18.19 -3.61
CA GLN A 221 -12.56 19.21 -2.62
C GLN A 221 -14.06 19.15 -2.27
N ASP A 222 -14.89 18.69 -3.19
CA ASP A 222 -16.33 18.50 -2.98
C ASP A 222 -16.68 17.31 -2.06
N PHE A 223 -15.72 16.48 -1.71
CA PHE A 223 -15.98 15.36 -0.79
C PHE A 223 -16.39 15.85 0.59
N GLY A 224 -17.40 15.16 1.19
CA GLY A 224 -17.77 15.41 2.57
C GLY A 224 -16.58 15.29 3.52
N TYR A 225 -16.30 16.33 4.30
CA TYR A 225 -15.23 16.28 5.29
C TYR A 225 -15.63 15.46 6.49
N ARG A 226 -14.85 14.43 6.81
CA ARG A 226 -15.08 13.56 7.96
C ARG A 226 -13.75 13.20 8.57
N ARG A 227 -13.59 13.47 9.87
CA ARG A 227 -12.52 12.95 10.68
C ARG A 227 -13.02 11.80 11.51
N ASP A 228 -12.37 10.67 11.47
CA ASP A 228 -12.65 9.60 12.41
C ASP A 228 -11.92 9.92 13.72
N LYS A 229 -12.68 10.10 14.80
CA LYS A 229 -12.14 10.41 16.14
C LYS A 229 -11.62 9.17 16.86
N GLY A 230 -11.82 8.00 16.27
CA GLY A 230 -11.35 6.72 16.79
C GLY A 230 -10.26 6.15 15.87
N GLY A 231 -9.16 5.66 16.45
CA GLY A 231 -8.11 5.02 15.67
C GLY A 231 -7.15 6.00 14.97
N THR A 232 -7.01 5.88 13.67
CA THR A 232 -5.97 6.58 12.89
C THR A 232 -6.26 8.04 12.59
N ASP A 233 -7.49 8.50 12.76
CA ASP A 233 -7.97 9.80 12.26
C ASP A 233 -7.79 9.98 10.72
N PHE A 234 -7.58 8.89 9.99
CA PHE A 234 -7.34 8.84 8.55
C PHE A 234 -8.47 8.03 7.87
N THR A 235 -9.23 8.65 6.99
CA THR A 235 -10.21 7.93 6.17
C THR A 235 -9.50 7.25 5.00
N SER A 236 -9.76 5.96 4.75
CA SER A 236 -9.10 5.28 3.64
C SER A 236 -9.42 5.95 2.30
N VAL A 237 -8.43 6.00 1.40
CA VAL A 237 -8.55 6.64 0.10
C VAL A 237 -9.69 6.04 -0.73
N THR A 238 -9.83 4.72 -0.69
CA THR A 238 -10.89 3.98 -1.40
C THR A 238 -12.27 4.27 -0.83
N ALA A 239 -12.40 4.41 0.50
CA ALA A 239 -13.65 4.83 1.14
C ALA A 239 -14.03 6.27 0.78
N SER A 240 -13.03 7.16 0.66
CA SER A 240 -13.27 8.55 0.25
C SER A 240 -13.85 8.64 -1.15
N VAL A 241 -13.32 7.87 -2.10
CA VAL A 241 -13.84 7.80 -3.48
C VAL A 241 -15.28 7.26 -3.53
N GLN A 242 -15.65 6.38 -2.61
CA GLN A 242 -16.99 5.80 -2.53
C GLN A 242 -17.97 6.65 -1.70
N GLY A 243 -17.59 7.87 -1.30
CA GLY A 243 -18.47 8.82 -0.64
C GLY A 243 -18.65 8.63 0.87
N VAL A 244 -17.82 7.81 1.52
CA VAL A 244 -17.86 7.61 2.99
C VAL A 244 -17.43 8.87 3.74
N GLY A 245 -16.68 9.75 3.10
CA GLY A 245 -16.09 10.98 3.63
C GLY A 245 -14.61 11.03 3.40
N SER A 246 -13.98 12.12 3.78
CA SER A 246 -12.53 12.34 3.57
C SER A 246 -11.97 13.32 4.59
N ASP A 247 -10.68 13.26 4.81
CA ASP A 247 -9.89 14.26 5.56
C ASP A 247 -8.76 14.83 4.68
N CYS A 248 -7.91 15.67 5.24
CA CYS A 248 -6.80 16.27 4.49
C CYS A 248 -5.79 15.22 3.99
N ASP A 249 -5.56 14.17 4.78
CA ASP A 249 -4.61 13.11 4.45
C ASP A 249 -5.12 12.25 3.28
N SER A 250 -6.37 11.80 3.35
CA SER A 250 -6.99 10.99 2.31
C SER A 250 -7.16 11.74 0.99
N ARG A 251 -7.54 13.04 1.03
CA ARG A 251 -7.65 13.88 -0.16
C ARG A 251 -6.29 14.08 -0.84
N SER A 252 -5.29 14.46 -0.06
CA SER A 252 -3.93 14.69 -0.59
C SER A 252 -3.31 13.40 -1.11
N MET A 253 -3.53 12.28 -0.43
CA MET A 253 -3.06 10.96 -0.88
C MET A 253 -3.77 10.52 -2.16
N LEU A 254 -5.09 10.72 -2.27
CA LEU A 254 -5.86 10.44 -3.48
C LEU A 254 -5.30 11.22 -4.68
N MET A 255 -5.06 12.52 -4.51
CA MET A 255 -4.45 13.35 -5.55
C MET A 255 -3.09 12.79 -5.98
N CYS A 256 -2.21 12.44 -5.04
CA CYS A 256 -0.91 11.85 -5.35
C CYS A 256 -1.03 10.55 -6.15
N ILE A 257 -1.96 9.67 -5.79
CA ILE A 257 -2.18 8.40 -6.48
C ILE A 257 -2.69 8.63 -7.90
N LEU A 258 -3.71 9.47 -8.08
CA LEU A 258 -4.27 9.78 -9.40
C LEU A 258 -3.21 10.42 -10.31
N MET A 259 -2.42 11.36 -9.79
CA MET A 259 -1.35 12.00 -10.56
C MET A 259 -0.26 11.00 -10.96
N GLU A 260 0.15 10.11 -10.06
CA GLU A 260 1.16 9.08 -10.37
C GLU A 260 0.68 8.12 -11.48
N HIS A 261 -0.62 7.73 -11.48
CA HIS A 261 -1.21 6.96 -12.58
C HIS A 261 -1.18 7.70 -13.92
N MET A 262 -1.38 9.01 -13.90
CA MET A 262 -1.37 9.87 -15.08
C MET A 262 0.04 10.29 -15.52
N GLY A 263 1.09 9.86 -14.80
CA GLY A 263 2.49 10.18 -15.08
C GLY A 263 2.89 11.60 -14.65
N ILE A 264 2.06 12.26 -13.85
CA ILE A 264 2.30 13.61 -13.32
C ILE A 264 3.03 13.49 -11.97
N LYS A 265 4.15 14.18 -11.83
CA LYS A 265 4.94 14.15 -10.61
C LYS A 265 4.30 15.00 -9.52
N SER A 266 4.06 14.39 -8.39
CA SER A 266 3.46 15.04 -7.23
C SER A 266 4.09 14.55 -5.92
N GLU A 267 3.89 15.30 -4.86
CA GLU A 267 4.40 15.00 -3.53
C GLU A 267 3.32 15.26 -2.47
N LEU A 268 3.34 14.46 -1.41
CA LEU A 268 2.53 14.66 -0.22
C LEU A 268 3.36 15.40 0.84
N PHE A 269 2.88 16.56 1.27
CA PHE A 269 3.45 17.30 2.39
C PHE A 269 2.60 17.10 3.63
N VAL A 270 3.25 16.75 4.73
CA VAL A 270 2.59 16.53 6.03
C VAL A 270 3.23 17.41 7.08
N SER A 271 2.43 18.23 7.74
CA SER A 271 2.88 19.09 8.82
C SER A 271 2.30 18.67 10.16
N ARG A 272 3.18 18.30 11.09
CA ARG A 272 2.77 18.05 12.47
C ARG A 272 2.37 19.35 13.19
N GLU A 273 3.04 20.46 12.88
CA GLU A 273 2.79 21.77 13.50
C GLU A 273 1.37 22.26 13.21
N TYR A 274 0.95 22.12 11.95
CA TYR A 274 -0.38 22.55 11.51
C TYR A 274 -1.44 21.43 11.57
N SER A 275 -1.04 20.20 11.94
CA SER A 275 -1.91 19.01 11.91
C SER A 275 -2.66 18.89 10.57
N HIS A 276 -1.93 19.04 9.48
CA HIS A 276 -2.48 19.16 8.14
C HIS A 276 -1.60 18.53 7.08
N SER A 277 -2.23 18.01 6.03
CA SER A 277 -1.58 17.47 4.84
C SER A 277 -2.02 18.22 3.60
N VAL A 278 -1.08 18.46 2.69
CA VAL A 278 -1.35 19.11 1.41
C VAL A 278 -0.70 18.33 0.26
N PHE A 279 -1.34 18.36 -0.87
CA PHE A 279 -0.84 17.88 -2.14
C PHE A 279 0.01 18.97 -2.80
N GLY A 280 1.12 18.60 -3.42
CA GLY A 280 1.97 19.51 -4.18
C GLY A 280 2.37 18.91 -5.52
N LEU A 281 2.58 19.78 -6.51
CA LEU A 281 3.02 19.42 -7.85
C LEU A 281 4.49 19.74 -8.06
N ALA A 282 5.24 18.86 -8.70
CA ALA A 282 6.59 19.10 -9.16
C ALA A 282 6.56 19.80 -10.53
N VAL A 283 6.07 21.02 -10.59
CA VAL A 283 6.06 21.84 -11.81
C VAL A 283 7.33 22.67 -11.93
N LYS A 284 7.91 22.75 -13.13
CA LYS A 284 8.96 23.74 -13.41
C LYS A 284 8.31 25.13 -13.43
N HIS A 285 8.54 25.88 -12.39
CA HIS A 285 8.03 27.25 -12.29
C HIS A 285 9.18 28.26 -12.36
N ASN A 286 8.95 29.39 -13.01
CA ASN A 286 9.90 30.51 -13.15
C ASN A 286 10.04 31.31 -11.83
N GLY A 287 10.22 30.62 -10.71
CA GLY A 287 10.66 31.23 -9.44
C GLY A 287 9.58 31.78 -8.50
N ALA A 288 8.28 31.57 -8.77
CA ALA A 288 7.23 31.87 -7.79
C ALA A 288 6.69 30.57 -7.17
N LEU A 289 6.66 30.52 -5.85
CA LEU A 289 5.92 29.48 -5.13
C LEU A 289 4.43 29.82 -5.22
N ILE A 290 3.63 28.94 -5.80
CA ILE A 290 2.18 29.01 -5.72
C ILE A 290 1.79 28.18 -4.51
N ASN A 291 1.30 28.83 -3.45
CA ASN A 291 0.60 28.13 -2.38
C ASN A 291 -0.80 27.77 -2.93
N VAL A 292 -1.09 26.50 -3.01
CA VAL A 292 -2.44 26.00 -3.25
C VAL A 292 -3.02 25.72 -1.87
N ASP A 293 -3.91 26.60 -1.41
CA ASP A 293 -4.67 26.42 -0.16
C ASP A 293 -5.72 25.31 -0.30
#